data_94af05861c6c7d182e69ea537d408abf
#
_entry.id   94af05861c6c7d182e69ea537d408abf
#
_cell.length_a   1.000
_cell.length_b   1.000
_cell.length_c   1.000
_cell.angle_alpha   90.00
_cell.angle_beta   90.00
_cell.angle_gamma   90.00
#
_symmetry.space_group_name_H-M   'P 1'
#
loop_
_entity.id
_entity.type
_entity.pdbx_description
1 polymer ?
#
loop_
_entity_poly.entity_id
_entity_poly.type
_entity_poly.pdbx_seq_one_letter_code
_entity_poly.pdbx_strand_id
1 'polypeptide(L)'
;MTIKAKLTDDASADNRAGVYQFSQNKDGGKAGLILRCPGCKELSFLPFRSGIHSEEWDLLNEDPIEITPSINHDKALGGCGWHGWLKNGEFTRV
;
A
#
# COMPACT_ATOMS: atom_id res chain seq x y z
N MET A 1 5.99 3.33 16.31
CA MET A 1 6.95 3.82 15.29
C MET A 1 6.26 4.03 13.97
N THR A 2 6.56 5.10 13.28
CA THR A 2 6.00 5.39 11.96
C THR A 2 7.10 5.33 10.89
N ILE A 3 6.70 5.00 9.66
CA ILE A 3 7.56 5.02 8.49
C ILE A 3 6.89 5.91 7.46
N LYS A 4 7.63 6.89 6.97
CA LYS A 4 7.10 7.81 5.97
C LYS A 4 6.88 7.09 4.65
N ALA A 5 5.68 7.24 4.07
CA ALA A 5 5.38 6.71 2.75
C ALA A 5 6.05 7.61 1.70
N LYS A 6 6.68 7.00 0.70
CA LYS A 6 7.40 7.73 -0.35
C LYS A 6 6.94 7.28 -1.72
N LEU A 7 6.49 8.23 -2.52
CA LEU A 7 6.13 7.96 -3.91
C LEU A 7 7.37 7.64 -4.72
N THR A 8 7.32 6.60 -5.52
CA THR A 8 8.40 6.21 -6.43
C THR A 8 7.83 5.93 -7.82
N ASP A 9 8.68 6.02 -8.83
CA ASP A 9 8.30 5.71 -10.21
C ASP A 9 8.18 4.21 -10.45
N ASP A 10 8.95 3.41 -9.70
CA ASP A 10 8.96 1.95 -9.86
C ASP A 10 9.27 1.27 -8.53
N ALA A 11 8.21 0.83 -7.84
CA ALA A 11 8.35 0.15 -6.56
C ALA A 11 9.04 -1.21 -6.68
N SER A 12 9.02 -1.84 -7.87
CA SER A 12 9.71 -3.11 -8.09
C SER A 12 11.22 -2.94 -8.12
N ALA A 13 11.71 -1.78 -8.56
CA ALA A 13 13.13 -1.45 -8.60
C ALA A 13 13.61 -0.75 -7.33
N ASP A 14 12.71 -0.09 -6.60
CA ASP A 14 13.02 0.65 -5.38
C ASP A 14 12.68 -0.21 -4.17
N ASN A 15 13.68 -0.81 -3.56
CA ASN A 15 13.48 -1.77 -2.47
C ASN A 15 13.43 -1.16 -1.06
N ARG A 16 13.24 0.15 -0.94
CA ARG A 16 13.13 0.80 0.37
C ARG A 16 11.76 0.49 0.99
N ALA A 17 11.73 0.29 2.31
CA ALA A 17 10.48 0.09 3.04
C ALA A 17 9.59 1.32 2.90
N GLY A 18 8.29 1.11 2.64
CA GLY A 18 7.31 2.18 2.59
C GLY A 18 7.24 2.97 1.29
N VAL A 19 8.02 2.59 0.25
CA VAL A 19 7.83 3.21 -1.07
C VAL A 19 6.57 2.66 -1.72
N TYR A 20 5.92 3.49 -2.54
CA TYR A 20 4.70 3.09 -3.24
C TYR A 20 4.60 3.75 -4.60
N GLN A 21 3.80 3.14 -5.47
CA GLN A 21 3.40 3.73 -6.74
C GLN A 21 1.94 3.39 -7.00
N PHE A 22 1.27 4.21 -7.80
CA PHE A 22 -0.09 3.91 -8.23
C PHE A 22 -0.06 2.96 -9.42
N SER A 23 -0.90 1.93 -9.36
CA SER A 23 -1.18 1.08 -10.51
C SER A 23 -2.30 1.71 -11.31
N GLN A 24 -2.23 1.64 -12.64
CA GLN A 24 -3.22 2.27 -13.52
C GLN A 24 -4.10 1.26 -14.21
N ASN A 25 -5.37 1.65 -14.41
CA ASN A 25 -6.32 0.95 -15.26
C ASN A 25 -6.03 1.22 -16.74
N LYS A 26 -6.70 0.50 -17.62
CA LYS A 26 -6.59 0.71 -19.08
C LYS A 26 -7.03 2.11 -19.50
N ASP A 27 -7.95 2.72 -18.75
CA ASP A 27 -8.47 4.06 -19.02
C ASP A 27 -7.66 5.18 -18.37
N GLY A 28 -6.53 4.84 -17.73
CA GLY A 28 -5.66 5.81 -17.06
C GLY A 28 -6.03 6.13 -15.63
N GLY A 29 -7.11 5.57 -15.11
CA GLY A 29 -7.49 5.72 -13.69
C GLY A 29 -6.60 4.89 -12.77
N LYS A 30 -6.64 5.18 -11.47
CA LYS A 30 -5.84 4.45 -10.47
C LYS A 30 -6.54 3.16 -10.07
N ALA A 31 -5.87 2.03 -10.26
CA ALA A 31 -6.40 0.70 -9.93
C ALA A 31 -6.04 0.25 -8.52
N GLY A 32 -4.96 0.75 -7.95
CA GLY A 32 -4.49 0.36 -6.63
C GLY A 32 -3.13 0.92 -6.30
N LEU A 33 -2.56 0.43 -5.20
CA LEU A 33 -1.19 0.75 -4.77
C LEU A 33 -0.30 -0.46 -4.92
N ILE A 34 0.88 -0.26 -5.50
CA ILE A 34 1.98 -1.21 -5.44
C ILE A 34 2.93 -0.63 -4.39
N LEU A 35 3.24 -1.38 -3.35
CA LEU A 35 4.05 -0.86 -2.27
C LEU A 35 5.03 -1.89 -1.71
N ARG A 36 6.09 -1.39 -1.07
CA ARG A 36 7.01 -2.22 -0.29
C ARG A 36 6.54 -2.22 1.16
N CYS A 37 6.33 -3.40 1.70
CA CYS A 37 5.87 -3.57 3.09
C CYS A 37 6.79 -2.82 4.05
N PRO A 38 6.23 -2.00 4.97
CA PRO A 38 7.06 -1.30 5.95
C PRO A 38 7.82 -2.24 6.89
N GLY A 39 7.31 -3.49 7.05
CA GLY A 39 7.93 -4.45 7.94
C GLY A 39 9.03 -5.29 7.29
N CYS A 40 8.84 -5.75 6.05
CA CYS A 40 9.77 -6.70 5.43
C CYS A 40 10.23 -6.31 4.03
N LYS A 41 9.75 -5.20 3.49
CA LYS A 41 10.08 -4.69 2.14
C LYS A 41 9.54 -5.56 1.00
N GLU A 42 8.71 -6.54 1.28
CA GLU A 42 8.10 -7.36 0.23
C GLU A 42 7.15 -6.51 -0.61
N LEU A 43 7.17 -6.73 -1.92
CA LEU A 43 6.32 -6.02 -2.86
C LEU A 43 4.90 -6.56 -2.76
N SER A 44 3.92 -5.68 -2.61
CA SER A 44 2.50 -6.03 -2.46
C SER A 44 1.63 -5.13 -3.31
N PHE A 45 0.47 -5.65 -3.71
CA PHE A 45 -0.53 -4.89 -4.44
C PHE A 45 -1.80 -4.76 -3.59
N LEU A 46 -2.26 -3.53 -3.39
CA LEU A 46 -3.50 -3.22 -2.69
C LEU A 46 -4.51 -2.66 -3.68
N PRO A 47 -5.46 -3.49 -4.16
CA PRO A 47 -6.44 -3.01 -5.13
C PRO A 47 -7.40 -2.00 -4.52
N PHE A 48 -7.75 -0.96 -5.28
CA PHE A 48 -8.79 -0.03 -4.87
C PHE A 48 -10.16 -0.63 -5.18
N ARG A 49 -11.18 -0.11 -4.50
CA ARG A 49 -12.53 -0.68 -4.56
C ARG A 49 -13.06 -0.71 -5.98
N SER A 50 -13.41 -1.91 -6.43
CA SER A 50 -13.97 -2.17 -7.76
C SER A 50 -15.07 -3.24 -7.72
N GLY A 51 -15.17 -3.97 -6.62
CA GLY A 51 -16.13 -5.05 -6.44
C GLY A 51 -15.67 -6.42 -6.94
N ILE A 52 -14.42 -6.56 -7.40
CA ILE A 52 -13.90 -7.82 -7.95
C ILE A 52 -12.87 -8.52 -7.08
N HIS A 53 -12.33 -7.85 -6.08
CA HIS A 53 -11.32 -8.45 -5.18
C HIS A 53 -11.94 -8.76 -3.83
N SER A 54 -11.42 -9.78 -3.13
CA SER A 54 -11.89 -10.15 -1.79
C SER A 54 -11.53 -9.09 -0.75
N GLU A 55 -10.41 -8.42 -0.93
CA GLU A 55 -9.98 -7.30 -0.10
C GLU A 55 -9.67 -6.12 -0.99
N GLU A 56 -10.23 -4.96 -0.63
CA GLU A 56 -10.06 -3.73 -1.40
C GLU A 56 -9.90 -2.56 -0.46
N TRP A 57 -9.24 -1.52 -0.94
CA TRP A 57 -8.99 -0.30 -0.17
C TRP A 57 -9.64 0.90 -0.85
N ASP A 58 -9.98 1.90 -0.05
CA ASP A 58 -10.46 3.18 -0.56
C ASP A 58 -9.34 4.21 -0.45
N LEU A 59 -9.05 4.90 -1.55
CA LEU A 59 -8.11 6.00 -1.56
C LEU A 59 -8.84 7.24 -1.03
N LEU A 60 -8.46 7.69 0.16
CA LEU A 60 -9.07 8.85 0.81
C LEU A 60 -8.41 10.15 0.42
N ASN A 61 -7.10 10.13 0.16
CA ASN A 61 -6.33 11.30 -0.23
C ASN A 61 -5.05 10.86 -0.95
N GLU A 62 -4.61 11.62 -1.95
CA GLU A 62 -3.41 11.27 -2.71
C GLU A 62 -2.13 11.89 -2.13
N ASP A 63 -2.22 13.09 -1.57
CA ASP A 63 -1.04 13.80 -1.06
C ASP A 63 -1.45 14.76 0.07
N PRO A 64 -1.14 14.41 1.32
CA PRO A 64 -0.48 13.17 1.75
C PRO A 64 -1.34 11.94 1.54
N ILE A 65 -0.70 10.83 1.20
CA ILE A 65 -1.42 9.59 0.87
C ILE A 65 -2.15 9.05 2.08
N GLU A 66 -3.41 8.64 1.88
CA GLU A 66 -4.22 8.03 2.92
C GLU A 66 -5.18 7.03 2.31
N ILE A 67 -5.22 5.83 2.87
CA ILE A 67 -6.14 4.79 2.45
C ILE A 67 -6.82 4.14 3.65
N THR A 68 -7.92 3.45 3.42
CA THR A 68 -8.65 2.70 4.44
C THR A 68 -9.17 1.41 3.81
N PRO A 69 -9.34 0.30 4.54
CA PRO A 69 -9.03 0.10 5.95
C PRO A 69 -7.53 -0.09 6.22
N SER A 70 -7.19 -0.65 7.39
CA SER A 70 -5.81 -0.98 7.75
C SER A 70 -5.22 -2.02 6.81
N ILE A 71 -3.89 -2.07 6.75
CA ILE A 71 -3.15 -3.04 5.94
C ILE A 71 -2.65 -4.13 6.87
N ASN A 72 -2.92 -5.38 6.53
CA ASN A 72 -2.44 -6.53 7.29
C ASN A 72 -1.64 -7.45 6.36
N HIS A 73 -0.32 -7.49 6.54
CA HIS A 73 0.56 -8.39 5.80
C HIS A 73 0.64 -9.72 6.55
N ASP A 74 -0.46 -10.48 6.49
CA ASP A 74 -0.76 -11.63 7.34
C ASP A 74 0.24 -12.77 7.19
N LYS A 75 0.81 -13.24 8.29
CA LYS A 75 1.72 -14.38 8.31
C LYS A 75 1.07 -15.65 7.78
N ALA A 76 -0.23 -15.84 8.03
CA ALA A 76 -0.97 -16.99 7.53
C ALA A 76 -1.04 -17.02 5.99
N LEU A 77 -0.86 -15.88 5.34
CA LEU A 77 -0.87 -15.75 3.88
C LEU A 77 0.54 -15.53 3.31
N GLY A 78 1.58 -15.81 4.09
CA GLY A 78 2.97 -15.66 3.67
C GLY A 78 3.59 -14.30 3.94
N GLY A 79 2.89 -13.41 4.62
CA GLY A 79 3.40 -12.10 4.98
C GLY A 79 4.24 -12.11 6.25
N CYS A 80 4.78 -10.95 6.61
CA CYS A 80 5.64 -10.80 7.79
C CYS A 80 4.85 -10.53 9.08
N GLY A 81 3.53 -10.33 8.98
CA GLY A 81 2.71 -10.01 10.13
C GLY A 81 2.61 -8.52 10.45
N TRP A 82 3.17 -7.66 9.61
CA TRP A 82 3.01 -6.22 9.81
C TRP A 82 1.54 -5.84 9.64
N HIS A 83 1.00 -5.08 10.60
CA HIS A 83 -0.38 -4.61 10.57
C HIS A 83 -0.42 -3.16 11.00
N GLY A 84 -1.04 -2.30 10.20
CA GLY A 84 -1.09 -0.89 10.50
C GLY A 84 -1.92 -0.08 9.52
N TRP A 85 -1.75 1.22 9.60
CA TRP A 85 -2.50 2.21 8.82
C TRP A 85 -1.58 2.97 7.89
N LEU A 86 -2.08 3.32 6.71
CA LEU A 86 -1.45 4.33 5.87
C LEU A 86 -2.32 5.58 5.94
N LYS A 87 -1.84 6.55 6.69
CA LYS A 87 -2.61 7.74 7.04
C LYS A 87 -1.70 8.95 7.07
N ASN A 88 -2.15 10.03 6.46
CA ASN A 88 -1.42 11.30 6.44
C ASN A 88 0.04 11.13 5.96
N GLY A 89 0.23 10.28 4.95
CA GLY A 89 1.55 10.06 4.35
C GLY A 89 2.49 9.19 5.16
N GLU A 90 1.99 8.48 6.18
CA GLU A 90 2.82 7.67 7.07
C GLU A 90 2.19 6.30 7.33
N PHE A 91 3.06 5.28 7.39
CA PHE A 91 2.66 3.96 7.87
C PHE A 91 2.83 3.91 9.38
N THR A 92 1.76 3.61 10.08
CA THR A 92 1.76 3.51 11.54
C THR A 92 1.32 2.11 11.94
N ARG A 93 2.17 1.40 12.67
CA ARG A 93 1.86 0.05 13.14
C ARG A 93 0.76 0.09 14.21
N VAL A 94 -0.18 -0.85 14.12
CA VAL A 94 -1.23 -1.05 15.12
C VAL A 94 -0.63 -1.40 16.49
#